data_8cfe2bc088a7b7a7e87227b1620ba86c
#
_entry.id   8cfe2bc088a7b7a7e87227b1620ba86c
#
_cell.length_a   1.000
_cell.length_b   1.000
_cell.length_c   1.000
_cell.angle_alpha   90.00
_cell.angle_beta   90.00
_cell.angle_gamma   90.00
#
_symmetry.space_group_name_H-M   'P 1'
#
loop_
_entity.id
_entity.type
_entity.pdbx_description
1 polymer ?
#
loop_
_entity_poly.entity_id
_entity_poly.type
_entity_poly.pdbx_seq_one_letter_code
_entity_poly.pdbx_strand_id
1 'polypeptide(L)'
;MVIGTLLAFTASAQDTTRKRSVDITSSFKPILRDAAKINFNASPPAADTSKPRLQYSVPNQHLLFPYQPGSLKPLALQTDTVGKWDNSNYVKAGFGSLKTPFVQAGFSFGDGQTAGVDIYAKHVSSQGKREYQDFSNTQASIKGFYKTAGGLEWNAGLGMKAERTYKYGYEPETLSFDKDSIRQRFQTISGRLAMRNIRKTEYELSYAPELRIDVFGDHLKNNESNTVLTLPLEKAIGKDFTAGIKVGFDLTRLSPDEKNAVNNTVWYVAPGVQYKSAQFNIQAGIRPSWDNGEFKMFPNVLAEAGTRDQRLVVQAGWTGYVRKTTYQYLASQNPWLWAPERLNNTWVQEIYGGIKGALGDHFTYNARFGVTALNNQPLFINDTSAAGDGKSFAVVYEDKMSIITMGGEVGYNVQEKFSVTAGIKLNQFSGLRESNAKAWGLLPMEFNAALRLLIMKDLWFKTDIFAWDGPHYLKKDATVGKLSGAFDLNAGLEFKITRNLNLWAQFNNITNKEYQRWNQYPVYGFNFVGGIVYSFAQKN
;
A
#
# COMPACT_ATOMS: atom_id res chain seq x y z
N MET A 1 14.09 33.96 25.74
CA MET A 1 13.30 34.27 26.92
C MET A 1 12.00 34.93 26.47
N VAL A 2 10.95 34.16 26.20
CA VAL A 2 9.56 34.64 26.15
C VAL A 2 8.69 33.42 26.53
N ILE A 3 8.04 33.59 27.66
CA ILE A 3 7.14 32.66 28.33
C ILE A 3 5.76 32.87 27.70
N GLY A 4 5.20 31.83 27.11
CA GLY A 4 3.82 31.80 26.61
C GLY A 4 2.88 31.17 27.63
N THR A 5 1.94 31.95 28.06
CA THR A 5 0.93 31.73 29.10
C THR A 5 -0.10 30.65 28.68
N LEU A 6 -0.27 29.63 29.51
CA LEU A 6 -1.40 28.68 29.45
C LEU A 6 -2.65 29.36 30.01
N LEU A 7 -3.70 29.46 29.21
CA LEU A 7 -5.06 29.80 29.64
C LEU A 7 -5.79 28.53 30.09
N ALA A 8 -6.01 28.43 31.40
CA ALA A 8 -6.88 27.44 32.01
C ALA A 8 -8.34 27.93 31.93
N PHE A 9 -9.19 27.18 31.26
CA PHE A 9 -10.64 27.35 31.35
C PHE A 9 -11.20 26.44 32.46
N THR A 10 -11.69 27.07 33.51
CA THR A 10 -12.47 26.40 34.55
C THR A 10 -13.93 26.35 34.12
N ALA A 11 -14.44 25.14 33.82
CA ALA A 11 -15.85 24.90 33.65
C ALA A 11 -16.46 24.46 34.98
N SER A 12 -17.34 25.27 35.55
CA SER A 12 -18.17 24.93 36.71
C SER A 12 -19.37 24.09 36.24
N ALA A 13 -19.45 22.87 36.68
CA ALA A 13 -20.61 21.99 36.46
C ALA A 13 -21.64 22.21 37.60
N GLN A 14 -22.85 22.57 37.25
CA GLN A 14 -24.01 22.57 38.16
C GLN A 14 -24.57 21.17 38.28
N ASP A 15 -24.66 20.72 39.51
CA ASP A 15 -25.26 19.48 39.97
C ASP A 15 -26.81 19.63 39.99
N THR A 16 -27.52 18.81 39.25
CA THR A 16 -28.94 18.59 39.42
C THR A 16 -29.26 17.09 39.50
N THR A 17 -29.23 16.61 40.69
CA THR A 17 -29.68 15.27 41.08
C THR A 17 -31.17 15.07 40.78
N ARG A 18 -31.51 14.14 39.89
CA ARG A 18 -32.75 13.38 39.91
C ARG A 18 -32.46 11.89 39.74
N LYS A 19 -32.46 11.21 40.87
CA LYS A 19 -32.46 9.73 40.90
C LYS A 19 -33.78 9.21 40.31
N ARG A 20 -33.68 8.46 39.20
CA ARG A 20 -34.65 7.45 38.82
C ARG A 20 -33.91 6.14 38.71
N SER A 21 -34.15 5.26 39.68
CA SER A 21 -33.72 3.87 39.60
C SER A 21 -34.69 3.13 38.67
N VAL A 22 -34.17 2.56 37.59
CA VAL A 22 -34.85 1.54 36.81
C VAL A 22 -34.05 0.25 36.99
N ASP A 23 -34.62 -0.67 37.80
CA ASP A 23 -34.08 -2.01 37.87
C ASP A 23 -34.41 -2.77 36.58
N ILE A 24 -33.39 -2.99 35.77
CA ILE A 24 -33.46 -3.91 34.63
C ILE A 24 -32.68 -5.16 35.05
N THR A 25 -33.41 -6.15 35.56
CA THR A 25 -32.88 -7.50 35.74
C THR A 25 -32.84 -8.20 34.39
N SER A 26 -31.72 -8.07 33.67
CA SER A 26 -31.39 -8.89 32.53
C SER A 26 -30.36 -9.93 32.97
N SER A 27 -30.80 -11.19 33.04
CA SER A 27 -29.91 -12.32 33.26
C SER A 27 -29.10 -12.63 32.01
N PHE A 28 -28.07 -11.84 31.77
CA PHE A 28 -27.07 -12.18 30.77
C PHE A 28 -26.01 -13.09 31.39
N LYS A 29 -26.03 -14.37 31.03
CA LYS A 29 -24.93 -15.29 31.31
C LYS A 29 -23.88 -15.12 30.20
N PRO A 30 -22.71 -14.54 30.48
CA PRO A 30 -21.65 -14.54 29.50
C PRO A 30 -21.09 -15.95 29.36
N ILE A 31 -21.28 -16.58 28.23
CA ILE A 31 -20.53 -17.77 27.85
C ILE A 31 -19.14 -17.28 27.46
N LEU A 32 -18.13 -17.58 28.28
CA LEU A 32 -16.75 -17.44 27.91
C LEU A 32 -16.49 -18.41 26.74
N ARG A 33 -16.56 -17.92 25.49
CA ARG A 33 -15.94 -18.60 24.37
C ARG A 33 -14.49 -18.20 24.37
N ASP A 34 -13.62 -19.19 24.25
CA ASP A 34 -12.17 -19.07 24.23
C ASP A 34 -11.71 -17.89 23.36
N ALA A 35 -11.12 -16.90 24.02
CA ALA A 35 -10.49 -15.79 23.34
C ALA A 35 -9.27 -16.32 22.57
N ALA A 36 -9.40 -16.50 21.27
CA ALA A 36 -8.27 -16.83 20.42
C ALA A 36 -7.25 -15.69 20.51
N LYS A 37 -6.07 -16.03 20.99
CA LYS A 37 -4.95 -15.10 21.17
C LYS A 37 -4.52 -14.57 19.82
N ILE A 38 -4.86 -13.32 19.51
CA ILE A 38 -4.43 -12.67 18.28
C ILE A 38 -2.95 -12.33 18.42
N ASN A 39 -2.09 -13.11 17.79
CA ASN A 39 -0.69 -12.77 17.66
C ASN A 39 -0.57 -11.68 16.58
N PHE A 40 -0.20 -10.47 16.99
CA PHE A 40 0.22 -9.42 16.06
C PHE A 40 1.65 -9.70 15.62
N ASN A 41 1.81 -10.59 14.67
CA ASN A 41 3.03 -10.59 13.87
C ASN A 41 2.85 -9.51 12.80
N ALA A 42 3.91 -8.75 12.53
CA ALA A 42 3.99 -7.87 11.36
C ALA A 42 4.18 -8.69 10.07
N SER A 43 3.40 -9.75 9.94
CA SER A 43 3.23 -10.51 8.71
C SER A 43 2.22 -9.75 7.86
N PRO A 44 2.42 -9.64 6.55
CA PRO A 44 1.33 -9.26 5.67
C PRO A 44 0.12 -10.12 6.01
N PRO A 45 -1.10 -9.59 5.96
CA PRO A 45 -2.29 -10.34 6.34
C PRO A 45 -2.23 -11.70 5.66
N ALA A 46 -2.38 -12.77 6.46
CA ALA A 46 -2.58 -14.10 5.91
C ALA A 46 -3.66 -13.98 4.84
N ALA A 47 -3.43 -14.57 3.67
CA ALA A 47 -4.41 -14.58 2.60
C ALA A 47 -5.77 -14.90 3.24
N ASP A 48 -6.72 -13.99 3.05
CA ASP A 48 -8.06 -14.12 3.61
C ASP A 48 -8.64 -15.44 3.14
N THR A 49 -8.67 -16.43 4.03
CA THR A 49 -9.20 -17.77 3.76
C THR A 49 -10.71 -17.84 4.01
N SER A 50 -11.34 -16.72 4.39
CA SER A 50 -12.78 -16.59 4.31
C SER A 50 -13.14 -16.60 2.83
N LYS A 51 -14.23 -17.30 2.46
CA LYS A 51 -14.77 -17.41 1.08
C LYS A 51 -14.34 -16.20 0.27
N PRO A 52 -13.62 -16.35 -0.87
CA PRO A 52 -13.26 -15.20 -1.66
C PRO A 52 -14.56 -14.53 -2.10
N ARG A 53 -15.02 -13.59 -1.28
CA ARG A 53 -15.99 -12.62 -1.75
C ARG A 53 -15.25 -11.94 -2.88
N LEU A 54 -15.80 -12.06 -4.06
CA LEU A 54 -15.27 -11.40 -5.25
C LEU A 54 -15.11 -9.92 -4.92
N GLN A 55 -14.02 -9.56 -4.25
CA GLN A 55 -13.59 -8.19 -4.09
C GLN A 55 -12.94 -7.82 -5.40
N TYR A 56 -13.78 -7.36 -6.32
CA TYR A 56 -13.30 -6.72 -7.54
C TYR A 56 -12.69 -5.40 -7.13
N SER A 57 -11.44 -5.44 -6.68
CA SER A 57 -10.60 -4.28 -6.69
C SER A 57 -10.35 -3.98 -8.15
N VAL A 58 -11.07 -3.03 -8.69
CA VAL A 58 -10.73 -2.47 -9.98
C VAL A 58 -9.48 -1.61 -9.74
N PRO A 59 -8.28 -2.02 -10.21
CA PRO A 59 -7.12 -1.17 -10.06
C PRO A 59 -7.36 0.10 -10.84
N ASN A 60 -7.08 1.23 -10.25
CA ASN A 60 -7.07 2.50 -10.95
C ASN A 60 -6.14 2.42 -12.14
N GLN A 61 -6.71 2.47 -13.33
CA GLN A 61 -5.97 2.29 -14.58
C GLN A 61 -5.09 3.50 -14.93
N HIS A 62 -5.24 4.61 -14.20
CA HIS A 62 -4.60 5.88 -14.52
C HIS A 62 -3.38 6.19 -13.68
N LEU A 63 -3.18 5.47 -12.60
CA LEU A 63 -2.07 5.74 -11.71
C LEU A 63 -1.30 4.45 -11.51
N LEU A 64 -0.11 4.41 -12.06
CA LEU A 64 0.97 3.49 -11.68
C LEU A 64 1.45 3.82 -10.25
N PHE A 65 0.56 4.35 -9.43
CA PHE A 65 0.84 4.56 -8.03
C PHE A 65 0.35 3.37 -7.24
N PRO A 66 1.21 2.68 -6.53
CA PRO A 66 0.78 1.86 -5.43
C PRO A 66 0.33 2.80 -4.30
N TYR A 67 -0.82 3.46 -4.45
CA TYR A 67 -1.52 3.95 -3.28
C TYR A 67 -2.01 2.68 -2.58
N GLN A 68 -1.31 2.28 -1.57
CA GLN A 68 -1.85 1.42 -0.53
C GLN A 68 -2.44 2.37 0.51
N PRO A 69 -3.78 2.53 0.58
CA PRO A 69 -4.39 3.07 1.77
C PRO A 69 -3.83 2.25 2.92
N GLY A 70 -3.25 2.90 3.92
CA GLY A 70 -2.90 2.21 5.15
C GLY A 70 -4.14 1.45 5.58
N SER A 71 -4.12 0.10 5.46
CA SER A 71 -5.31 -0.70 5.67
C SER A 71 -5.87 -0.34 7.04
N LEU A 72 -7.07 0.24 7.06
CA LEU A 72 -7.88 0.27 8.27
C LEU A 72 -8.03 -1.18 8.69
N LYS A 73 -7.26 -1.61 9.66
CA LYS A 73 -7.51 -2.89 10.32
C LYS A 73 -8.70 -2.64 11.24
N PRO A 74 -9.88 -3.18 10.93
CA PRO A 74 -10.98 -3.11 11.86
C PRO A 74 -10.53 -3.75 13.18
N LEU A 75 -10.69 -3.04 14.28
CA LEU A 75 -10.21 -3.42 15.59
C LEU A 75 -10.93 -4.63 16.17
N ALA A 76 -12.04 -5.03 15.62
CA ALA A 76 -12.76 -6.26 15.97
C ALA A 76 -13.75 -6.61 14.84
N LEU A 77 -13.31 -7.38 13.87
CA LEU A 77 -14.25 -8.29 13.23
C LEU A 77 -14.34 -9.52 14.12
N GLN A 78 -15.54 -9.87 14.57
CA GLN A 78 -15.80 -11.24 15.01
C GLN A 78 -15.29 -12.14 13.88
N THR A 79 -14.30 -12.97 14.18
CA THR A 79 -13.86 -14.01 13.25
C THR A 79 -15.06 -14.88 13.00
N ASP A 80 -15.64 -14.79 11.80
CA ASP A 80 -16.60 -15.78 11.34
C ASP A 80 -15.98 -17.16 11.57
N THR A 81 -16.74 -18.05 12.17
CA THR A 81 -16.36 -19.46 12.32
C THR A 81 -15.85 -19.94 10.97
N VAL A 82 -14.63 -20.46 10.96
CA VAL A 82 -13.95 -21.00 9.77
C VAL A 82 -14.87 -22.00 9.09
N GLY A 83 -15.63 -21.54 8.11
CA GLY A 83 -16.38 -22.41 7.21
C GLY A 83 -15.42 -23.18 6.32
N LYS A 84 -15.89 -24.30 5.75
CA LYS A 84 -15.14 -24.99 4.70
C LYS A 84 -14.76 -23.99 3.59
N TRP A 85 -13.54 -24.08 3.11
CA TRP A 85 -13.09 -23.28 1.99
C TRP A 85 -13.91 -23.59 0.74
N ASP A 86 -14.82 -22.68 0.38
CA ASP A 86 -15.51 -22.75 -0.91
C ASP A 86 -14.57 -22.15 -1.96
N ASN A 87 -13.90 -23.00 -2.72
CA ASN A 87 -13.07 -22.57 -3.84
C ASN A 87 -13.95 -21.87 -4.87
N SER A 88 -13.88 -20.54 -4.93
CA SER A 88 -14.54 -19.77 -5.98
C SER A 88 -13.55 -19.41 -7.06
N ASN A 89 -13.71 -20.03 -8.22
CA ASN A 89 -12.95 -19.72 -9.41
C ASN A 89 -13.73 -18.70 -10.24
N TYR A 90 -13.04 -17.82 -10.93
CA TYR A 90 -13.70 -16.87 -11.80
C TYR A 90 -12.87 -16.51 -13.03
N VAL A 91 -13.58 -16.14 -14.09
CA VAL A 91 -13.04 -15.47 -15.27
C VAL A 91 -13.85 -14.20 -15.49
N LYS A 92 -13.17 -13.08 -15.59
CA LYS A 92 -13.72 -11.75 -15.86
C LYS A 92 -13.16 -11.26 -17.17
N ALA A 93 -14.03 -10.96 -18.14
CA ALA A 93 -13.63 -10.46 -19.44
C ALA A 93 -14.48 -9.23 -19.80
N GLY A 94 -13.90 -8.33 -20.56
CA GLY A 94 -14.58 -7.12 -20.98
C GLY A 94 -13.85 -6.39 -22.09
N PHE A 95 -14.53 -5.41 -22.64
CA PHE A 95 -13.99 -4.52 -23.64
C PHE A 95 -14.52 -3.10 -23.40
N GLY A 96 -13.75 -2.11 -23.77
CA GLY A 96 -14.11 -0.73 -23.49
C GLY A 96 -13.73 0.25 -24.58
N SER A 97 -14.02 1.53 -24.30
CA SER A 97 -13.57 2.64 -25.11
C SER A 97 -12.04 2.63 -25.23
N LEU A 98 -11.49 3.39 -26.18
CA LEU A 98 -10.04 3.48 -26.43
C LEU A 98 -9.42 2.10 -26.75
N LYS A 99 -10.21 1.19 -27.36
CA LYS A 99 -9.83 -0.18 -27.68
C LYS A 99 -9.21 -0.92 -26.48
N THR A 100 -9.93 -0.93 -25.36
CA THR A 100 -9.45 -1.46 -24.09
C THR A 100 -9.96 -2.89 -23.83
N PRO A 101 -9.23 -3.95 -24.24
CA PRO A 101 -9.49 -5.30 -23.77
C PRO A 101 -9.11 -5.45 -22.29
N PHE A 102 -9.94 -6.20 -21.58
CA PHE A 102 -9.74 -6.54 -20.19
C PHE A 102 -10.00 -8.02 -19.96
N VAL A 103 -9.04 -8.74 -19.40
CA VAL A 103 -9.19 -10.13 -18.98
C VAL A 103 -8.56 -10.30 -17.59
N GLN A 104 -9.27 -11.00 -16.72
CA GLN A 104 -8.78 -11.35 -15.39
C GLN A 104 -9.33 -12.73 -15.03
N ALA A 105 -8.50 -13.58 -14.44
CA ALA A 105 -8.90 -14.90 -13.97
C ALA A 105 -8.28 -15.18 -12.60
N GLY A 106 -9.02 -15.88 -11.76
CA GLY A 106 -8.56 -16.37 -10.47
C GLY A 106 -9.06 -17.79 -10.26
N PHE A 107 -8.16 -18.69 -9.85
CA PHE A 107 -8.44 -20.08 -9.55
C PHE A 107 -7.81 -20.44 -8.22
N SER A 108 -8.61 -21.04 -7.34
CA SER A 108 -8.16 -21.48 -6.02
C SER A 108 -8.45 -22.96 -5.84
N PHE A 109 -7.43 -23.72 -5.46
CA PHE A 109 -7.48 -25.15 -5.27
C PHE A 109 -7.00 -25.54 -3.86
N GLY A 110 -7.53 -26.65 -3.32
CA GLY A 110 -7.14 -27.19 -2.03
C GLY A 110 -8.25 -27.12 -0.99
N ASP A 111 -7.94 -27.49 0.25
CA ASP A 111 -8.88 -27.53 1.36
C ASP A 111 -8.96 -26.20 2.14
N GLY A 112 -8.06 -25.26 1.88
CA GLY A 112 -7.94 -23.97 2.58
C GLY A 112 -7.52 -24.08 4.04
N GLN A 113 -7.32 -25.28 4.55
CA GLN A 113 -6.93 -25.54 5.95
C GLN A 113 -5.53 -26.10 6.04
N THR A 114 -5.22 -27.15 5.30
CA THR A 114 -3.93 -27.85 5.28
C THR A 114 -3.07 -27.40 4.12
N ALA A 115 -3.66 -27.29 2.95
CA ALA A 115 -2.97 -26.87 1.73
C ALA A 115 -3.90 -26.07 0.81
N GLY A 116 -3.30 -25.18 0.05
CA GLY A 116 -4.02 -24.43 -0.97
C GLY A 116 -3.07 -23.83 -1.98
N VAL A 117 -3.60 -23.63 -3.20
CA VAL A 117 -2.90 -22.99 -4.31
C VAL A 117 -3.86 -22.02 -4.98
N ASP A 118 -3.40 -20.77 -5.15
CA ASP A 118 -4.10 -19.71 -5.87
C ASP A 118 -3.33 -19.36 -7.15
N ILE A 119 -4.03 -19.32 -8.26
CA ILE A 119 -3.52 -18.89 -9.56
C ILE A 119 -4.28 -17.62 -9.96
N TYR A 120 -3.56 -16.61 -10.34
CA TYR A 120 -4.14 -15.34 -10.76
C TYR A 120 -3.48 -14.85 -12.04
N ALA A 121 -4.29 -14.36 -12.98
CA ALA A 121 -3.81 -13.69 -14.18
C ALA A 121 -4.70 -12.48 -14.50
N LYS A 122 -4.08 -11.42 -15.04
CA LYS A 122 -4.77 -10.21 -15.50
C LYS A 122 -4.03 -9.61 -16.68
N HIS A 123 -4.81 -9.15 -17.66
CA HIS A 123 -4.33 -8.32 -18.75
C HIS A 123 -5.28 -7.14 -18.97
N VAL A 124 -4.72 -5.97 -19.16
CA VAL A 124 -5.43 -4.78 -19.63
C VAL A 124 -4.50 -3.96 -20.50
N SER A 125 -5.03 -3.46 -21.61
CA SER A 125 -4.31 -2.51 -22.46
C SER A 125 -5.28 -1.46 -23.00
N SER A 126 -4.78 -0.31 -23.44
CA SER A 126 -5.58 0.76 -24.05
C SER A 126 -4.72 1.59 -24.96
N GLN A 127 -5.32 2.22 -25.99
CA GLN A 127 -4.59 3.06 -26.92
C GLN A 127 -4.49 4.54 -26.52
N GLY A 128 -5.37 5.01 -25.62
CA GLY A 128 -5.45 6.42 -25.29
C GLY A 128 -6.05 7.29 -26.43
N LYS A 129 -6.15 8.60 -26.21
CA LYS A 129 -6.61 9.58 -27.18
C LYS A 129 -5.45 10.29 -27.88
N ARG A 130 -4.33 10.46 -27.17
CA ARG A 130 -3.12 11.11 -27.68
C ARG A 130 -2.24 10.09 -28.39
N GLU A 131 -1.48 10.55 -29.35
CA GLU A 131 -0.46 9.73 -30.00
C GLU A 131 0.49 9.14 -28.94
N TYR A 132 0.80 7.86 -29.05
CA TYR A 132 1.66 7.11 -28.12
C TYR A 132 1.23 7.09 -26.64
N GLN A 133 0.01 7.47 -26.33
CA GLN A 133 -0.55 7.32 -24.97
C GLN A 133 -0.93 5.86 -24.64
N ASP A 134 -0.53 4.91 -25.47
CA ASP A 134 -0.82 3.49 -25.31
C ASP A 134 -0.21 2.93 -24.04
N PHE A 135 -0.91 2.05 -23.36
CA PHE A 135 -0.34 1.23 -22.31
C PHE A 135 -0.78 -0.24 -22.40
N SER A 136 -0.01 -1.10 -21.75
CA SER A 136 -0.36 -2.50 -21.52
C SER A 136 0.19 -2.94 -20.17
N ASN A 137 -0.64 -3.63 -19.39
CA ASN A 137 -0.26 -4.22 -18.12
C ASN A 137 -0.72 -5.67 -18.07
N THR A 138 0.23 -6.59 -17.92
CA THR A 138 -0.01 -8.01 -17.79
C THR A 138 0.63 -8.49 -16.50
N GLN A 139 -0.10 -9.24 -15.71
CA GLN A 139 0.41 -9.86 -14.49
C GLN A 139 -0.15 -11.27 -14.33
N ALA A 140 0.68 -12.17 -13.83
CA ALA A 140 0.31 -13.51 -13.44
C ALA A 140 1.01 -13.89 -12.15
N SER A 141 0.36 -14.69 -11.32
CA SER A 141 0.97 -15.21 -10.10
C SER A 141 0.38 -16.55 -9.72
N ILE A 142 1.20 -17.38 -9.10
CA ILE A 142 0.82 -18.58 -8.39
C ILE A 142 1.31 -18.46 -6.96
N LYS A 143 0.46 -18.75 -5.98
CA LYS A 143 0.77 -18.74 -4.56
C LYS A 143 0.22 -20.00 -3.95
N GLY A 144 0.95 -20.56 -3.00
CA GLY A 144 0.49 -21.75 -2.30
C GLY A 144 0.92 -21.75 -0.85
N PHE A 145 0.18 -22.47 -0.03
CA PHE A 145 0.58 -22.75 1.34
C PHE A 145 0.41 -24.25 1.64
N TYR A 146 1.21 -24.70 2.60
CA TYR A 146 1.15 -26.05 3.12
C TYR A 146 1.46 -26.08 4.60
N LYS A 147 0.58 -26.70 5.41
CA LYS A 147 0.76 -26.89 6.85
C LYS A 147 1.14 -28.33 7.13
N THR A 148 2.30 -28.53 7.71
CA THR A 148 2.78 -29.85 8.11
C THR A 148 2.11 -30.32 9.40
N ALA A 149 2.06 -31.64 9.61
CA ALA A 149 1.59 -32.22 10.88
C ALA A 149 2.44 -31.76 12.10
N GLY A 150 3.71 -31.44 11.88
CA GLY A 150 4.63 -30.91 12.88
C GLY A 150 4.39 -29.45 13.29
N GLY A 151 3.37 -28.78 12.73
CA GLY A 151 3.01 -27.41 13.10
C GLY A 151 3.84 -26.34 12.41
N LEU A 152 4.37 -26.62 11.23
CA LEU A 152 5.00 -25.64 10.35
C LEU A 152 4.06 -25.28 9.19
N GLU A 153 3.99 -24.01 8.84
CA GLU A 153 3.30 -23.53 7.65
C GLU A 153 4.31 -22.96 6.67
N TRP A 154 4.32 -23.49 5.46
CA TRP A 154 5.10 -23.01 4.34
C TRP A 154 4.23 -22.20 3.39
N ASN A 155 4.75 -21.07 2.92
CA ASN A 155 4.11 -20.22 1.92
C ASN A 155 5.10 -19.99 0.79
N ALA A 156 4.71 -20.31 -0.43
CA ALA A 156 5.51 -20.07 -1.62
C ALA A 156 4.73 -19.29 -2.65
N GLY A 157 5.39 -18.47 -3.44
CA GLY A 157 4.77 -17.71 -4.51
C GLY A 157 5.73 -17.39 -5.62
N LEU A 158 5.22 -17.42 -6.85
CA LEU A 158 5.90 -16.92 -8.03
C LEU A 158 4.98 -15.91 -8.71
N GLY A 159 5.55 -14.85 -9.24
CA GLY A 159 4.81 -13.80 -9.94
C GLY A 159 5.59 -13.26 -11.12
N MET A 160 4.86 -12.81 -12.13
CA MET A 160 5.41 -12.01 -13.21
C MET A 160 4.53 -10.80 -13.47
N LYS A 161 5.15 -9.69 -13.85
CA LYS A 161 4.50 -8.46 -14.25
C LYS A 161 5.22 -7.90 -15.47
N ALA A 162 4.47 -7.52 -16.50
CA ALA A 162 4.98 -6.84 -17.68
C ALA A 162 4.15 -5.59 -17.93
N GLU A 163 4.83 -4.45 -17.99
CA GLU A 163 4.23 -3.13 -18.21
C GLU A 163 4.87 -2.49 -19.42
N ARG A 164 4.05 -1.90 -20.29
CA ARG A 164 4.50 -1.14 -21.44
C ARG A 164 3.76 0.19 -21.47
N THR A 165 4.51 1.24 -21.64
CA THR A 165 4.04 2.61 -21.91
C THR A 165 4.99 3.27 -22.88
N TYR A 166 4.74 4.52 -23.24
CA TYR A 166 5.60 5.29 -24.12
C TYR A 166 5.88 6.65 -23.49
N LYS A 167 7.01 7.24 -23.84
CA LYS A 167 7.42 8.58 -23.41
C LYS A 167 6.73 9.64 -24.27
N TYR A 168 5.39 9.75 -24.17
CA TYR A 168 4.55 10.66 -24.97
C TYR A 168 4.50 12.09 -24.42
N GLY A 169 5.22 12.39 -23.33
CA GLY A 169 5.25 13.69 -22.68
C GLY A 169 6.15 14.70 -23.38
N TYR A 170 5.89 15.00 -24.64
CA TYR A 170 6.59 16.01 -25.43
C TYR A 170 5.56 16.83 -26.24
N GLU A 171 6.00 17.94 -26.84
CA GLU A 171 5.15 18.80 -27.68
C GLU A 171 5.05 18.22 -29.09
N PRO A 172 3.95 17.58 -29.48
CA PRO A 172 3.84 16.88 -30.77
C PRO A 172 3.81 17.82 -31.97
N GLU A 173 3.52 19.10 -31.75
CA GLU A 173 3.50 20.10 -32.81
C GLU A 173 4.91 20.48 -33.31
N THR A 174 5.91 20.34 -32.43
CA THR A 174 7.30 20.73 -32.70
C THR A 174 8.27 19.56 -32.76
N LEU A 175 7.91 18.43 -32.15
CA LEU A 175 8.76 17.25 -32.00
C LEU A 175 8.04 16.00 -32.51
N SER A 176 8.81 15.14 -33.18
CA SER A 176 8.34 13.83 -33.64
C SER A 176 9.37 12.76 -33.28
N PHE A 177 8.94 11.64 -32.78
CA PHE A 177 9.80 10.52 -32.42
C PHE A 177 9.27 9.22 -33.01
N ASP A 178 10.20 8.35 -33.39
CA ASP A 178 9.83 6.97 -33.72
C ASP A 178 9.26 6.24 -32.50
N LYS A 179 8.20 5.46 -32.70
CA LYS A 179 7.47 4.75 -31.64
C LYS A 179 8.38 3.85 -30.81
N ASP A 180 9.33 3.19 -31.44
CA ASP A 180 10.24 2.28 -30.75
C ASP A 180 11.28 3.04 -29.90
N SER A 181 11.68 4.24 -30.30
CA SER A 181 12.64 5.07 -29.56
C SER A 181 12.07 5.64 -28.24
N ILE A 182 10.74 5.81 -28.17
CA ILE A 182 10.05 6.33 -26.98
C ILE A 182 9.34 5.24 -26.18
N ARG A 183 9.45 3.98 -26.60
CA ARG A 183 8.86 2.84 -25.89
C ARG A 183 9.53 2.67 -24.53
N GLN A 184 8.71 2.42 -23.50
CA GLN A 184 9.15 2.04 -22.16
C GLN A 184 8.47 0.74 -21.76
N ARG A 185 9.25 -0.29 -21.48
CA ARG A 185 8.75 -1.61 -21.08
C ARG A 185 9.51 -2.08 -19.86
N PHE A 186 8.76 -2.50 -18.84
CA PHE A 186 9.30 -3.11 -17.65
C PHE A 186 8.81 -4.53 -17.51
N GLN A 187 9.67 -5.42 -17.01
CA GLN A 187 9.34 -6.79 -16.65
C GLN A 187 9.85 -7.07 -15.25
N THR A 188 9.02 -7.75 -14.46
CA THR A 188 9.38 -8.21 -13.12
C THR A 188 9.06 -9.69 -13.01
N ILE A 189 9.98 -10.47 -12.48
CA ILE A 189 9.75 -11.85 -12.03
C ILE A 189 10.05 -11.85 -10.53
N SER A 190 9.09 -12.33 -9.74
CA SER A 190 9.19 -12.35 -8.27
C SER A 190 9.04 -13.76 -7.75
N GLY A 191 9.92 -14.16 -6.84
CA GLY A 191 9.83 -15.38 -6.06
C GLY A 191 9.75 -15.08 -4.56
N ARG A 192 8.89 -15.77 -3.84
CA ARG A 192 8.76 -15.66 -2.39
C ARG A 192 8.69 -17.05 -1.78
N LEU A 193 9.44 -17.26 -0.70
CA LEU A 193 9.36 -18.43 0.15
C LEU A 193 9.34 -17.97 1.61
N ALA A 194 8.33 -18.37 2.34
CA ALA A 194 8.21 -18.07 3.77
C ALA A 194 7.83 -19.33 4.54
N MET A 195 8.27 -19.39 5.78
CA MET A 195 7.93 -20.47 6.71
C MET A 195 7.57 -19.83 8.05
N ARG A 196 6.62 -20.40 8.77
CA ARG A 196 6.36 -20.03 10.17
C ARG A 196 6.00 -21.25 10.99
N ASN A 197 6.29 -21.20 12.28
CA ASN A 197 5.72 -22.18 13.21
C ASN A 197 4.30 -21.75 13.61
N ILE A 198 3.34 -22.67 13.49
CA ILE A 198 1.94 -22.46 13.91
C ILE A 198 1.79 -22.79 15.40
N ARG A 199 2.58 -23.74 15.88
CA ARG A 199 2.64 -24.13 17.29
C ARG A 199 3.92 -23.57 17.90
N LYS A 200 3.82 -23.10 19.14
CA LYS A 200 5.01 -22.69 19.90
C LYS A 200 5.92 -23.88 20.12
N THR A 201 7.22 -23.63 20.06
CA THR A 201 8.24 -24.62 20.44
C THR A 201 8.22 -24.83 21.96
N GLU A 202 8.92 -25.84 22.46
CA GLU A 202 9.13 -26.09 23.90
C GLU A 202 9.71 -24.87 24.64
N TYR A 203 10.49 -24.03 23.93
CA TYR A 203 11.07 -22.80 24.46
C TYR A 203 10.20 -21.57 24.26
N GLU A 204 8.93 -21.74 23.87
CA GLU A 204 7.97 -20.65 23.54
C GLU A 204 8.45 -19.72 22.41
N LEU A 205 9.27 -20.22 21.52
CA LEU A 205 9.78 -19.47 20.38
C LEU A 205 8.77 -19.44 19.23
N SER A 206 8.63 -18.25 18.61
CA SER A 206 7.94 -18.03 17.36
C SER A 206 8.94 -17.49 16.32
N TYR A 207 8.90 -18.02 15.12
CA TYR A 207 9.75 -17.58 14.00
C TYR A 207 9.00 -17.62 12.69
N ALA A 208 9.35 -16.69 11.79
CA ALA A 208 8.72 -16.56 10.50
C ALA A 208 9.73 -16.06 9.44
N PRO A 209 10.76 -16.86 9.09
CA PRO A 209 11.70 -16.49 8.05
C PRO A 209 11.00 -16.32 6.69
N GLU A 210 11.46 -15.32 5.94
CA GLU A 210 10.97 -15.02 4.59
C GLU A 210 12.14 -14.66 3.67
N LEU A 211 12.16 -15.29 2.51
CA LEU A 211 13.04 -14.97 1.39
C LEU A 211 12.21 -14.46 0.23
N ARG A 212 12.58 -13.31 -0.33
CA ARG A 212 12.02 -12.76 -1.56
C ARG A 212 13.14 -12.43 -2.54
N ILE A 213 12.92 -12.78 -3.79
CA ILE A 213 13.82 -12.47 -4.89
C ILE A 213 12.99 -11.82 -5.99
N ASP A 214 13.39 -10.62 -6.42
CA ASP A 214 12.81 -9.92 -7.56
C ASP A 214 13.89 -9.75 -8.63
N VAL A 215 13.55 -10.09 -9.87
CA VAL A 215 14.34 -9.78 -11.05
C VAL A 215 13.54 -8.82 -11.89
N PHE A 216 14.07 -7.63 -12.07
CA PHE A 216 13.44 -6.52 -12.77
C PHE A 216 14.32 -6.09 -13.94
N GLY A 217 13.72 -5.70 -15.04
CA GLY A 217 14.46 -5.19 -16.19
C GLY A 217 13.61 -4.32 -17.08
N ASP A 218 14.27 -3.48 -17.86
CA ASP A 218 13.65 -2.67 -18.90
C ASP A 218 14.01 -3.16 -20.32
N HIS A 219 13.46 -2.51 -21.35
CA HIS A 219 13.72 -2.86 -22.73
C HIS A 219 15.10 -2.38 -23.25
N LEU A 220 15.80 -1.53 -22.48
CA LEU A 220 17.14 -1.03 -22.77
C LEU A 220 18.23 -1.90 -22.11
N LYS A 221 17.88 -3.12 -21.69
CA LYS A 221 18.77 -4.11 -21.04
C LYS A 221 19.31 -3.68 -19.67
N ASN A 222 18.70 -2.68 -19.01
CA ASN A 222 19.03 -2.41 -17.63
C ASN A 222 18.33 -3.47 -16.76
N ASN A 223 19.12 -4.28 -16.06
CA ASN A 223 18.62 -5.39 -15.25
C ASN A 223 18.95 -5.18 -13.77
N GLU A 224 18.00 -5.47 -12.91
CA GLU A 224 18.14 -5.39 -11.47
C GLU A 224 17.74 -6.72 -10.84
N SER A 225 18.54 -7.23 -9.93
CA SER A 225 18.17 -8.30 -9.03
C SER A 225 18.12 -7.78 -7.60
N ASN A 226 17.06 -8.09 -6.89
CA ASN A 226 16.90 -7.75 -5.48
C ASN A 226 16.58 -9.01 -4.67
N THR A 227 17.34 -9.26 -3.62
CA THR A 227 17.14 -10.39 -2.70
C THR A 227 16.93 -9.86 -1.29
N VAL A 228 15.78 -10.16 -0.71
CA VAL A 228 15.41 -9.77 0.64
C VAL A 228 15.25 -11.01 1.50
N LEU A 229 16.03 -11.11 2.57
CA LEU A 229 15.90 -12.13 3.59
C LEU A 229 15.50 -11.47 4.91
N THR A 230 14.45 -11.97 5.55
CA THR A 230 13.97 -11.49 6.84
C THR A 230 13.85 -12.66 7.82
N LEU A 231 14.45 -12.53 8.99
CA LEU A 231 14.51 -13.56 10.03
C LEU A 231 13.98 -12.99 11.36
N PRO A 232 12.66 -12.93 11.58
CA PRO A 232 12.10 -12.59 12.88
C PRO A 232 12.15 -13.81 13.83
N LEU A 233 12.53 -13.56 15.07
CA LEU A 233 12.51 -14.52 16.16
C LEU A 233 11.92 -13.83 17.39
N GLU A 234 10.92 -14.43 18.00
CA GLU A 234 10.23 -13.90 19.17
C GLU A 234 10.13 -14.98 20.26
N LYS A 235 10.26 -14.55 21.50
CA LYS A 235 10.10 -15.39 22.68
C LYS A 235 9.11 -14.74 23.64
N ALA A 236 8.05 -15.45 23.99
CA ALA A 236 7.14 -15.01 25.05
C ALA A 236 7.83 -15.15 26.43
N ILE A 237 7.73 -14.13 27.26
CA ILE A 237 8.26 -14.06 28.60
C ILE A 237 7.08 -13.80 29.55
N GLY A 238 6.57 -14.85 30.16
CA GLY A 238 5.32 -14.78 30.93
C GLY A 238 4.11 -14.50 30.03
N LYS A 239 3.13 -13.75 30.56
CA LYS A 239 1.85 -13.52 29.87
C LYS A 239 1.84 -12.25 29.02
N ASP A 240 2.59 -11.24 29.43
CA ASP A 240 2.44 -9.87 28.93
C ASP A 240 3.67 -9.38 28.15
N PHE A 241 4.82 -10.04 28.28
CA PHE A 241 6.05 -9.64 27.62
C PHE A 241 6.45 -10.58 26.48
N THR A 242 7.00 -10.00 25.44
CA THR A 242 7.64 -10.72 24.34
C THR A 242 8.96 -10.05 24.03
N ALA A 243 10.06 -10.79 24.09
CA ALA A 243 11.35 -10.34 23.57
C ALA A 243 11.50 -10.83 22.13
N GLY A 244 12.02 -9.99 21.26
CA GLY A 244 12.20 -10.32 19.86
C GLY A 244 13.49 -9.77 19.29
N ILE A 245 13.96 -10.42 18.24
CA ILE A 245 15.02 -9.93 17.38
C ILE A 245 14.63 -10.18 15.93
N LYS A 246 14.77 -9.15 15.08
CA LYS A 246 14.55 -9.27 13.65
C LYS A 246 15.82 -8.93 12.91
N VAL A 247 16.33 -9.86 12.10
CA VAL A 247 17.46 -9.64 11.21
C VAL A 247 16.93 -9.51 9.79
N GLY A 248 17.43 -8.54 9.05
CA GLY A 248 17.05 -8.34 7.64
C GLY A 248 18.25 -8.04 6.78
N PHE A 249 18.25 -8.63 5.59
CA PHE A 249 19.22 -8.39 4.52
C PHE A 249 18.45 -8.00 3.26
N ASP A 250 18.87 -6.95 2.60
CA ASP A 250 18.28 -6.46 1.35
C ASP A 250 19.43 -6.12 0.39
N LEU A 251 19.66 -7.01 -0.56
CA LEU A 251 20.78 -7.02 -1.47
C LEU A 251 20.31 -6.74 -2.88
N THR A 252 20.67 -5.59 -3.43
CA THR A 252 20.33 -5.18 -4.80
C THR A 252 21.58 -5.09 -5.65
N ARG A 253 21.49 -5.60 -6.87
CA ARG A 253 22.48 -5.39 -7.92
C ARG A 253 21.77 -4.90 -9.16
N LEU A 254 22.04 -3.66 -9.55
CA LEU A 254 21.62 -3.06 -10.80
C LEU A 254 22.77 -3.17 -11.82
N SER A 255 22.51 -3.75 -12.96
CA SER A 255 23.43 -3.88 -14.08
C SER A 255 22.87 -3.10 -15.26
N PRO A 256 23.23 -1.82 -15.42
CA PRO A 256 22.84 -1.01 -16.58
C PRO A 256 23.53 -1.52 -17.85
N ASP A 257 22.91 -1.27 -19.01
CA ASP A 257 23.55 -1.58 -20.29
C ASP A 257 24.81 -0.70 -20.47
N GLU A 258 25.93 -1.34 -20.87
CA GLU A 258 27.22 -0.70 -21.14
C GLU A 258 27.85 0.12 -20.00
N LYS A 259 27.34 0.00 -18.75
CA LYS A 259 27.86 0.68 -17.56
C LYS A 259 28.24 -0.30 -16.46
N ASN A 260 29.02 0.19 -15.49
CA ASN A 260 29.37 -0.60 -14.32
C ASN A 260 28.15 -0.91 -13.47
N ALA A 261 28.12 -2.13 -12.92
CA ALA A 261 27.05 -2.55 -12.03
C ALA A 261 27.07 -1.75 -10.72
N VAL A 262 25.90 -1.38 -10.24
CA VAL A 262 25.67 -0.69 -8.97
C VAL A 262 25.16 -1.70 -7.95
N ASN A 263 25.93 -1.92 -6.89
CA ASN A 263 25.50 -2.71 -5.74
C ASN A 263 24.91 -1.78 -4.69
N ASN A 264 23.79 -2.20 -4.11
CA ASN A 264 23.13 -1.47 -3.03
C ASN A 264 22.70 -2.48 -1.96
N THR A 265 23.33 -2.40 -0.79
CA THR A 265 23.19 -3.37 0.29
C THR A 265 22.70 -2.69 1.56
N VAL A 266 21.61 -3.19 2.12
CA VAL A 266 21.12 -2.79 3.44
C VAL A 266 20.95 -4.04 4.30
N TRP A 267 21.46 -4.00 5.52
CA TRP A 267 21.15 -5.01 6.50
C TRP A 267 20.96 -4.39 7.89
N TYR A 268 20.19 -5.05 8.72
CA TYR A 268 19.87 -4.56 10.06
C TYR A 268 19.62 -5.69 11.04
N VAL A 269 19.80 -5.35 12.31
CA VAL A 269 19.40 -6.18 13.45
C VAL A 269 18.48 -5.33 14.31
N ALA A 270 17.28 -5.81 14.63
CA ALA A 270 16.30 -5.04 15.39
C ALA A 270 15.86 -5.81 16.64
N PRO A 271 16.63 -5.75 17.73
CA PRO A 271 16.20 -6.26 19.01
C PRO A 271 15.11 -5.36 19.61
N GLY A 272 14.19 -5.96 20.36
CA GLY A 272 13.14 -5.21 21.04
C GLY A 272 12.38 -6.08 22.05
N VAL A 273 11.65 -5.39 22.89
CA VAL A 273 10.74 -5.98 23.87
C VAL A 273 9.37 -5.36 23.67
N GLN A 274 8.35 -6.19 23.70
CA GLN A 274 6.96 -5.78 23.66
C GLN A 274 6.29 -6.13 24.99
N TYR A 275 5.60 -5.14 25.56
CA TYR A 275 4.63 -5.32 26.64
C TYR A 275 3.23 -5.18 26.08
N LYS A 276 2.38 -6.17 26.30
CA LYS A 276 1.01 -6.17 25.82
C LYS A 276 0.04 -6.57 26.93
N SER A 277 -0.87 -5.66 27.24
CA SER A 277 -1.99 -5.88 28.16
C SER A 277 -3.32 -5.59 27.45
N ALA A 278 -4.44 -5.64 28.19
CA ALA A 278 -5.74 -5.30 27.62
C ALA A 278 -5.85 -3.83 27.16
N GLN A 279 -5.10 -2.93 27.77
CA GLN A 279 -5.18 -1.48 27.51
C GLN A 279 -3.91 -0.89 26.92
N PHE A 280 -2.77 -1.56 27.06
CA PHE A 280 -1.48 -1.05 26.62
C PHE A 280 -0.81 -2.04 25.67
N ASN A 281 -0.21 -1.50 24.60
CA ASN A 281 0.69 -2.22 23.73
C ASN A 281 1.92 -1.33 23.50
N ILE A 282 3.03 -1.67 24.13
CA ILE A 282 4.25 -0.89 24.10
C ILE A 282 5.35 -1.76 23.53
N GLN A 283 5.99 -1.32 22.48
CA GLN A 283 7.19 -1.93 21.92
C GLN A 283 8.35 -0.96 22.06
N ALA A 284 9.42 -1.41 22.68
CA ALA A 284 10.67 -0.65 22.81
C ALA A 284 11.81 -1.45 22.22
N GLY A 285 12.55 -0.83 21.31
CA GLY A 285 13.68 -1.46 20.64
C GLY A 285 14.54 -0.43 19.92
N ILE A 286 15.58 -0.95 19.31
CA ILE A 286 16.50 -0.20 18.44
C ILE A 286 16.66 -0.97 17.13
N ARG A 287 17.15 -0.29 16.10
CA ARG A 287 17.45 -0.88 14.81
C ARG A 287 18.82 -0.41 14.31
N PRO A 288 19.93 -0.98 14.84
CA PRO A 288 21.22 -0.88 14.16
C PRO A 288 21.09 -1.34 12.72
N SER A 289 21.54 -0.52 11.81
CA SER A 289 21.42 -0.74 10.37
C SER A 289 22.70 -0.34 9.67
N TRP A 290 23.03 -1.03 8.59
CA TRP A 290 24.17 -0.72 7.73
C TRP A 290 23.68 -0.51 6.31
N ASP A 291 23.96 0.66 5.78
CA ASP A 291 23.61 1.10 4.45
C ASP A 291 24.89 1.22 3.61
N ASN A 292 25.14 0.27 2.73
CA ASN A 292 26.36 0.22 1.93
C ASN A 292 27.66 0.34 2.77
N GLY A 293 27.64 -0.25 3.98
CA GLY A 293 28.74 -0.19 4.96
C GLY A 293 28.65 0.96 5.95
N GLU A 294 27.83 1.98 5.73
CA GLU A 294 27.62 3.07 6.67
C GLU A 294 26.67 2.65 7.81
N PHE A 295 27.15 2.74 9.04
CA PHE A 295 26.37 2.40 10.22
C PHE A 295 25.43 3.52 10.66
N LYS A 296 24.17 3.15 10.97
CA LYS A 296 23.17 4.02 11.58
C LYS A 296 22.41 3.30 12.68
N MET A 297 22.19 4.00 13.78
CA MET A 297 21.34 3.53 14.87
C MET A 297 19.99 4.21 14.77
N PHE A 298 18.92 3.45 14.63
CA PHE A 298 17.56 3.96 14.57
C PHE A 298 16.76 3.56 15.82
N PRO A 299 15.87 4.42 16.31
CA PRO A 299 14.88 4.06 17.33
C PRO A 299 13.81 3.15 16.72
N ASN A 300 13.21 2.32 17.56
CA ASN A 300 12.05 1.50 17.21
C ASN A 300 11.11 1.39 18.42
N VAL A 301 10.46 2.51 18.75
CA VAL A 301 9.57 2.63 19.89
C VAL A 301 8.16 2.93 19.42
N LEU A 302 7.20 2.13 19.85
CA LEU A 302 5.78 2.27 19.57
C LEU A 302 5.02 2.15 20.89
N ALA A 303 4.00 2.96 21.09
CA ALA A 303 3.15 2.91 22.26
C ALA A 303 1.69 3.13 21.86
N GLU A 304 0.82 2.28 22.36
CA GLU A 304 -0.61 2.41 22.23
C GLU A 304 -1.25 2.25 23.62
N ALA A 305 -2.19 3.14 23.92
CA ALA A 305 -2.98 3.10 25.13
C ALA A 305 -4.46 3.24 24.77
N GLY A 306 -5.27 2.26 25.13
CA GLY A 306 -6.66 2.23 24.72
C GLY A 306 -7.62 2.02 25.88
N THR A 307 -8.88 2.41 25.68
CA THR A 307 -9.99 2.01 26.53
C THR A 307 -10.21 0.50 26.42
N ARG A 308 -10.80 -0.12 27.43
CA ARG A 308 -11.06 -1.58 27.42
C ARG A 308 -11.92 -2.02 26.23
N ASP A 309 -12.83 -1.16 25.79
CA ASP A 309 -13.72 -1.39 24.65
C ASP A 309 -13.10 -0.92 23.32
N GLN A 310 -11.85 -0.44 23.35
CA GLN A 310 -11.08 0.04 22.20
C GLN A 310 -11.78 1.14 21.36
N ARG A 311 -12.75 1.83 21.96
CA ARG A 311 -13.40 2.96 21.31
C ARG A 311 -12.46 4.13 21.08
N LEU A 312 -11.45 4.25 21.95
CA LEU A 312 -10.38 5.22 21.80
C LEU A 312 -9.04 4.57 22.11
N VAL A 313 -8.12 4.64 21.18
CA VAL A 313 -6.72 4.25 21.35
C VAL A 313 -5.86 5.45 20.97
N VAL A 314 -5.06 5.92 21.91
CA VAL A 314 -4.01 6.89 21.67
C VAL A 314 -2.77 6.12 21.23
N GLN A 315 -2.10 6.60 20.20
CA GLN A 315 -0.89 6.00 19.65
C GLN A 315 0.24 7.02 19.56
N ALA A 316 1.44 6.58 19.80
CA ALA A 316 2.65 7.35 19.61
C ALA A 316 3.77 6.46 19.10
N GLY A 317 4.71 7.02 18.36
CA GLY A 317 5.86 6.29 17.86
C GLY A 317 7.06 7.18 17.63
N TRP A 318 8.22 6.59 17.85
CA TRP A 318 9.51 7.12 17.44
C TRP A 318 10.27 5.99 16.75
N THR A 319 10.28 6.04 15.42
CA THR A 319 10.78 4.96 14.59
C THR A 319 11.79 5.47 13.57
N GLY A 320 12.72 4.61 13.19
CA GLY A 320 13.62 4.91 12.10
C GLY A 320 14.03 3.64 11.35
N TYR A 321 14.38 3.82 10.08
CA TYR A 321 14.82 2.75 9.22
C TYR A 321 15.48 3.28 7.93
N VAL A 322 16.19 2.40 7.26
CA VAL A 322 16.67 2.65 5.89
C VAL A 322 15.60 2.19 4.92
N ARG A 323 15.03 3.12 4.14
CA ARG A 323 14.15 2.82 3.02
C ARG A 323 15.01 2.54 1.80
N LYS A 324 14.92 1.32 1.33
CA LYS A 324 15.67 0.85 0.17
C LYS A 324 15.25 1.56 -1.10
N THR A 325 16.22 2.00 -1.87
CA THR A 325 16.03 2.52 -3.22
C THR A 325 16.50 1.48 -4.23
N THR A 326 15.62 1.06 -5.14
CA THR A 326 15.89 0.16 -6.26
C THR A 326 15.41 0.80 -7.56
N TYR A 327 15.90 0.35 -8.70
CA TYR A 327 15.38 0.82 -9.99
C TYR A 327 13.90 0.46 -10.14
N GLN A 328 13.52 -0.76 -9.75
CA GLN A 328 12.12 -1.19 -9.72
C GLN A 328 11.24 -0.23 -8.87
N TYR A 329 11.71 0.15 -7.69
CA TYR A 329 10.99 1.10 -6.82
C TYR A 329 10.83 2.47 -7.49
N LEU A 330 11.91 3.03 -8.05
CA LEU A 330 11.88 4.32 -8.73
C LEU A 330 10.97 4.30 -9.97
N ALA A 331 11.04 3.23 -10.79
CA ALA A 331 10.18 3.03 -11.94
C ALA A 331 8.70 2.87 -11.56
N SER A 332 8.40 2.31 -10.40
CA SER A 332 7.03 2.23 -9.88
C SER A 332 6.47 3.59 -9.47
N GLN A 333 7.34 4.54 -9.07
CA GLN A 333 6.93 5.92 -8.75
C GLN A 333 6.75 6.75 -10.02
N ASN A 334 7.69 6.65 -10.96
CA ASN A 334 7.63 7.34 -12.25
C ASN A 334 8.12 6.42 -13.36
N PRO A 335 7.23 5.89 -14.21
CA PRO A 335 7.62 4.94 -15.27
C PRO A 335 8.38 5.58 -16.44
N TRP A 336 8.46 6.89 -16.52
CA TRP A 336 9.14 7.60 -17.60
C TRP A 336 10.56 8.04 -17.23
N LEU A 337 11.13 7.49 -16.15
CA LEU A 337 12.51 7.79 -15.75
C LEU A 337 13.54 7.05 -16.62
N TRP A 338 14.74 7.61 -16.69
CA TRP A 338 15.93 6.90 -17.11
C TRP A 338 16.40 5.92 -16.04
N ALA A 339 17.09 4.85 -16.45
CA ALA A 339 17.76 3.98 -15.48
C ALA A 339 18.72 4.80 -14.62
N PRO A 340 18.61 4.71 -13.27
CA PRO A 340 19.44 5.52 -12.38
C PRO A 340 20.91 5.07 -12.43
N GLU A 341 21.84 6.03 -12.37
CA GLU A 341 23.28 5.75 -12.30
C GLU A 341 23.75 5.38 -10.89
N ARG A 342 22.94 5.74 -9.88
CA ARG A 342 23.21 5.46 -8.47
C ARG A 342 21.92 5.18 -7.72
N LEU A 343 22.03 4.37 -6.67
CA LEU A 343 20.90 3.98 -5.81
C LEU A 343 21.22 4.41 -4.37
N ASN A 344 20.88 5.66 -4.01
CA ASN A 344 21.03 6.13 -2.64
C ASN A 344 19.78 5.75 -1.83
N ASN A 345 19.96 5.07 -0.72
CA ASN A 345 18.87 4.73 0.18
C ASN A 345 18.44 5.94 1.01
N THR A 346 17.17 6.01 1.34
CA THR A 346 16.64 7.09 2.18
C THR A 346 16.66 6.67 3.65
N TRP A 347 17.31 7.46 4.51
CA TRP A 347 17.20 7.27 5.96
C TRP A 347 15.96 8.02 6.45
N VAL A 348 15.12 7.29 7.13
CA VAL A 348 13.82 7.78 7.62
C VAL A 348 13.84 7.76 9.13
N GLN A 349 13.52 8.89 9.76
CA GLN A 349 13.21 8.96 11.18
C GLN A 349 11.88 9.70 11.36
N GLU A 350 10.97 9.11 12.09
CA GLU A 350 9.63 9.65 12.29
C GLU A 350 9.27 9.66 13.77
N ILE A 351 8.73 10.78 14.22
CA ILE A 351 8.04 10.90 15.50
C ILE A 351 6.59 11.25 15.19
N TYR A 352 5.67 10.51 15.77
CA TYR A 352 4.26 10.76 15.54
C TYR A 352 3.42 10.50 16.78
N GLY A 353 2.26 11.12 16.80
CA GLY A 353 1.16 10.85 17.71
C GLY A 353 -0.15 10.77 16.96
N GLY A 354 -1.14 10.12 17.55
CA GLY A 354 -2.44 9.99 16.90
C GLY A 354 -3.46 9.32 17.79
N ILE A 355 -4.67 9.24 17.26
CA ILE A 355 -5.80 8.55 17.86
C ILE A 355 -6.45 7.63 16.82
N LYS A 356 -6.92 6.48 17.26
CA LYS A 356 -7.71 5.57 16.44
C LYS A 356 -8.77 4.91 17.29
N GLY A 357 -9.80 4.39 16.66
CA GLY A 357 -10.84 3.69 17.41
C GLY A 357 -12.01 3.25 16.55
N ALA A 358 -13.00 2.64 17.23
CA ALA A 358 -14.25 2.26 16.63
C ALA A 358 -15.41 2.80 17.49
N LEU A 359 -16.43 3.36 16.84
CA LEU A 359 -17.66 3.82 17.49
C LEU A 359 -18.81 2.93 17.04
N GLY A 360 -19.31 2.12 17.98
CA GLY A 360 -20.25 1.05 17.68
C GLY A 360 -19.65 0.00 16.75
N ASP A 361 -20.51 -0.70 16.02
CA ASP A 361 -20.12 -1.86 15.20
C ASP A 361 -19.73 -1.48 13.76
N HIS A 362 -19.86 -0.21 13.39
CA HIS A 362 -19.82 0.18 12.00
C HIS A 362 -18.81 1.28 11.68
N PHE A 363 -18.52 2.18 12.61
CA PHE A 363 -17.67 3.34 12.36
C PHE A 363 -16.28 3.15 12.92
N THR A 364 -15.26 3.42 12.10
CA THR A 364 -13.84 3.43 12.48
C THR A 364 -13.20 4.76 12.12
N TYR A 365 -12.22 5.16 12.89
CA TYR A 365 -11.46 6.37 12.64
C TYR A 365 -10.00 6.21 13.01
N ASN A 366 -9.15 6.95 12.31
CA ASN A 366 -7.73 7.08 12.60
C ASN A 366 -7.29 8.51 12.24
N ALA A 367 -6.62 9.17 13.15
CA ALA A 367 -6.01 10.47 12.92
C ALA A 367 -4.57 10.44 13.43
N ARG A 368 -3.66 10.98 12.63
CA ARG A 368 -2.22 10.95 12.93
C ARG A 368 -1.58 12.27 12.55
N PHE A 369 -0.70 12.75 13.42
CA PHE A 369 0.21 13.84 13.16
C PHE A 369 1.64 13.36 13.38
N GLY A 370 2.55 13.69 12.47
CA GLY A 370 3.94 13.25 12.57
C GLY A 370 4.92 14.19 11.90
N VAL A 371 6.15 14.13 12.38
CA VAL A 371 7.30 14.80 11.76
C VAL A 371 8.29 13.73 11.33
N THR A 372 8.63 13.74 10.05
CA THR A 372 9.57 12.79 9.44
C THR A 372 10.80 13.53 8.95
N ALA A 373 11.96 13.17 9.45
CA ALA A 373 13.26 13.60 8.91
C ALA A 373 13.73 12.57 7.87
N LEU A 374 14.15 13.05 6.72
CA LEU A 374 14.63 12.25 5.59
C LEU A 374 16.02 12.67 5.18
N ASN A 375 16.88 11.68 4.91
CA ASN A 375 18.16 11.90 4.24
C ASN A 375 18.18 11.09 2.94
N ASN A 376 18.75 11.66 1.88
CA ASN A 376 18.83 11.05 0.54
C ASN A 376 17.44 10.71 -0.03
N GLN A 377 16.48 11.64 0.05
CA GLN A 377 15.16 11.43 -0.54
C GLN A 377 15.23 11.54 -2.07
N PRO A 378 14.85 10.50 -2.84
CA PRO A 378 14.76 10.62 -4.29
C PRO A 378 13.61 11.55 -4.69
N LEU A 379 13.91 12.47 -5.59
CA LEU A 379 13.00 13.42 -6.22
C LEU A 379 13.12 13.27 -7.73
N PHE A 380 12.08 13.64 -8.47
CA PHE A 380 12.03 13.46 -9.92
C PHE A 380 11.93 14.81 -10.61
N ILE A 381 12.85 15.07 -11.54
CA ILE A 381 12.84 16.24 -12.39
C ILE A 381 12.75 15.84 -13.86
N ASN A 382 12.11 16.66 -14.69
CA ASN A 382 12.16 16.45 -16.13
C ASN A 382 13.61 16.53 -16.60
N ASP A 383 14.03 15.55 -17.39
CA ASP A 383 15.35 15.56 -18.00
C ASP A 383 15.39 16.59 -19.14
N THR A 384 16.16 17.64 -18.95
CA THR A 384 16.34 18.71 -19.92
C THR A 384 17.65 18.57 -20.70
N SER A 385 18.39 17.45 -20.49
CA SER A 385 19.65 17.18 -21.22
C SER A 385 19.40 16.95 -22.71
N ALA A 386 20.46 17.02 -23.49
CA ALA A 386 20.63 16.75 -24.91
C ALA A 386 19.40 16.93 -25.85
N ALA A 387 18.29 16.25 -25.62
CA ALA A 387 17.08 16.40 -26.42
C ALA A 387 16.18 17.56 -25.96
N GLY A 388 16.38 18.09 -24.76
CA GLY A 388 15.72 19.29 -24.22
C GLY A 388 14.19 19.25 -24.16
N ASP A 389 13.56 18.11 -24.39
CA ASP A 389 12.11 17.97 -24.55
C ASP A 389 11.36 17.61 -23.26
N GLY A 390 12.10 17.13 -22.24
CA GLY A 390 11.55 16.81 -20.94
C GLY A 390 10.67 15.55 -20.88
N LYS A 391 10.62 14.74 -21.94
CA LYS A 391 9.80 13.51 -21.96
C LYS A 391 10.29 12.42 -21.02
N SER A 392 11.51 12.51 -20.53
CA SER A 392 12.09 11.59 -19.56
C SER A 392 12.32 12.29 -18.23
N PHE A 393 12.50 11.49 -17.17
CA PHE A 393 12.79 12.02 -15.85
C PHE A 393 14.14 11.50 -15.36
N ALA A 394 14.87 12.38 -14.69
CA ALA A 394 16.05 12.06 -13.93
C ALA A 394 15.72 12.01 -12.43
N VAL A 395 16.46 11.18 -11.69
CA VAL A 395 16.37 11.11 -10.23
C VAL A 395 17.45 12.00 -9.63
N VAL A 396 17.03 12.95 -8.81
CA VAL A 396 17.92 13.76 -7.96
C VAL A 396 17.65 13.41 -6.50
N TYR A 397 18.66 13.51 -5.67
CA TYR A 397 18.53 13.17 -4.25
C TYR A 397 18.60 14.45 -3.40
N GLU A 398 17.63 14.60 -2.51
CA GLU A 398 17.67 15.63 -1.48
C GLU A 398 18.39 15.10 -0.25
N ASP A 399 19.50 15.70 0.10
CA ASP A 399 20.36 15.26 1.21
C ASP A 399 19.66 15.26 2.56
N LYS A 400 18.88 16.32 2.81
CA LYS A 400 18.11 16.47 4.05
C LYS A 400 16.82 17.20 3.77
N MET A 401 15.73 16.66 4.27
CA MET A 401 14.43 17.34 4.31
C MET A 401 13.60 16.84 5.48
N SER A 402 12.60 17.62 5.85
CA SER A 402 11.61 17.25 6.84
C SER A 402 10.21 17.32 6.25
N ILE A 403 9.36 16.40 6.65
CA ILE A 403 7.94 16.39 6.28
C ILE A 403 7.11 16.45 7.56
N ILE A 404 6.25 17.45 7.68
CA ILE A 404 5.17 17.45 8.65
C ILE A 404 3.97 16.83 7.95
N THR A 405 3.45 15.74 8.51
CA THR A 405 2.31 15.03 7.95
C THR A 405 1.13 15.07 8.92
N MET A 406 -0.03 15.50 8.43
CA MET A 406 -1.33 15.28 9.09
C MET A 406 -2.12 14.29 8.25
N GLY A 407 -2.61 13.24 8.87
CA GLY A 407 -3.43 12.22 8.22
C GLY A 407 -4.70 11.97 9.00
N GLY A 408 -5.81 11.76 8.28
CA GLY A 408 -7.08 11.33 8.86
C GLY A 408 -7.75 10.31 7.95
N GLU A 409 -8.35 9.31 8.54
CA GLU A 409 -9.07 8.26 7.83
C GLU A 409 -10.32 7.88 8.61
N VAL A 410 -11.44 7.74 7.92
CA VAL A 410 -12.71 7.30 8.48
C VAL A 410 -13.27 6.16 7.65
N GLY A 411 -13.91 5.21 8.33
CA GLY A 411 -14.58 4.09 7.70
C GLY A 411 -15.94 3.86 8.31
N TYR A 412 -16.91 3.53 7.48
CA TYR A 412 -18.22 3.08 7.92
C TYR A 412 -18.62 1.84 7.13
N ASN A 413 -18.95 0.77 7.82
CA ASN A 413 -19.24 -0.52 7.20
C ASN A 413 -20.50 -1.15 7.80
N VAL A 414 -21.48 -1.46 6.96
CA VAL A 414 -22.68 -2.23 7.32
C VAL A 414 -22.67 -3.53 6.53
N GLN A 415 -21.91 -4.48 7.03
CA GLN A 415 -21.73 -5.79 6.42
C GLN A 415 -21.49 -5.71 4.89
N GLU A 416 -22.26 -6.48 4.10
CA GLU A 416 -22.13 -6.51 2.64
C GLU A 416 -22.92 -5.42 1.93
N LYS A 417 -23.76 -4.65 2.65
CA LYS A 417 -24.72 -3.73 2.03
C LYS A 417 -24.13 -2.37 1.72
N PHE A 418 -23.31 -1.86 2.62
CA PHE A 418 -22.78 -0.52 2.53
C PHE A 418 -21.38 -0.46 3.15
N SER A 419 -20.44 0.11 2.46
CA SER A 419 -19.14 0.44 3.02
C SER A 419 -18.63 1.74 2.40
N VAL A 420 -18.14 2.63 3.23
CA VAL A 420 -17.46 3.85 2.81
C VAL A 420 -16.17 4.00 3.60
N THR A 421 -15.10 4.37 2.91
CA THR A 421 -13.84 4.79 3.52
C THR A 421 -13.43 6.12 2.91
N ALA A 422 -12.88 7.01 3.70
CA ALA A 422 -12.32 8.26 3.21
C ALA A 422 -11.05 8.60 4.00
N GLY A 423 -10.02 9.04 3.30
CA GLY A 423 -8.74 9.41 3.88
C GLY A 423 -8.21 10.72 3.28
N ILE A 424 -7.57 11.52 4.12
CA ILE A 424 -6.85 12.72 3.71
C ILE A 424 -5.44 12.69 4.30
N LYS A 425 -4.47 13.14 3.52
CA LYS A 425 -3.09 13.30 3.95
C LYS A 425 -2.58 14.66 3.48
N LEU A 426 -2.07 15.43 4.42
CA LEU A 426 -1.49 16.74 4.20
C LEU A 426 0.00 16.67 4.54
N ASN A 427 0.85 17.12 3.64
CA ASN A 427 2.29 17.13 3.78
C ASN A 427 2.83 18.54 3.62
N GLN A 428 3.61 18.98 4.59
CA GLN A 428 4.38 20.20 4.50
C GLN A 428 5.86 19.83 4.43
N PHE A 429 6.52 20.23 3.35
CA PHE A 429 7.93 19.97 3.10
C PHE A 429 8.77 21.15 3.55
N SER A 430 9.86 20.90 4.28
CA SER A 430 10.76 21.91 4.80
C SER A 430 12.19 21.40 4.92
N GLY A 431 13.14 22.29 5.19
CA GLY A 431 14.54 21.95 5.43
C GLY A 431 15.28 21.44 4.19
N LEU A 432 14.76 21.73 2.98
CA LEU A 432 15.46 21.44 1.74
C LEU A 432 16.75 22.25 1.64
N ARG A 433 17.80 21.66 1.07
CA ARG A 433 19.04 22.36 0.78
C ARG A 433 18.91 23.21 -0.49
N GLU A 434 19.84 24.14 -0.66
CA GLU A 434 19.87 25.06 -1.82
C GLU A 434 19.90 24.34 -3.20
N SER A 435 20.37 23.07 -3.24
CA SER A 435 20.42 22.28 -4.48
C SER A 435 19.03 21.93 -5.03
N ASN A 436 18.00 21.87 -4.16
CA ASN A 436 16.62 21.58 -4.56
C ASN A 436 15.68 22.65 -4.00
N ALA A 437 15.27 23.60 -4.82
CA ALA A 437 14.37 24.68 -4.40
C ALA A 437 13.00 24.18 -3.89
N LYS A 438 12.56 23.00 -4.30
CA LYS A 438 11.28 22.37 -3.94
C LYS A 438 11.41 20.85 -3.83
N ALA A 439 10.46 20.24 -3.15
CA ALA A 439 10.29 18.78 -3.10
C ALA A 439 9.64 18.27 -4.40
N TRP A 440 10.47 18.16 -5.45
CA TRP A 440 10.02 17.87 -6.80
C TRP A 440 9.20 16.57 -6.89
N GLY A 441 8.01 16.67 -7.44
CA GLY A 441 7.11 15.53 -7.65
C GLY A 441 6.40 15.03 -6.39
N LEU A 442 6.65 15.56 -5.18
CA LEU A 442 5.93 15.15 -3.98
C LEU A 442 4.59 15.91 -3.85
N LEU A 443 3.56 15.21 -3.38
CA LEU A 443 2.21 15.75 -3.25
C LEU A 443 2.01 16.44 -1.89
N PRO A 444 1.60 17.72 -1.86
CA PRO A 444 1.30 18.42 -0.62
C PRO A 444 0.02 17.94 0.05
N MET A 445 -0.98 17.53 -0.75
CA MET A 445 -2.25 17.00 -0.26
C MET A 445 -2.68 15.83 -1.13
N GLU A 446 -3.20 14.81 -0.47
CA GLU A 446 -3.82 13.64 -1.10
C GLU A 446 -5.14 13.35 -0.39
N PHE A 447 -6.20 13.15 -1.14
CA PHE A 447 -7.51 12.71 -0.66
C PHE A 447 -7.96 11.50 -1.47
N ASN A 448 -8.49 10.52 -0.79
CA ASN A 448 -9.10 9.36 -1.42
C ASN A 448 -10.39 8.99 -0.68
N ALA A 449 -11.39 8.55 -1.43
CA ALA A 449 -12.59 7.96 -0.85
C ALA A 449 -13.06 6.80 -1.72
N ALA A 450 -13.58 5.77 -1.08
CA ALA A 450 -14.17 4.62 -1.74
C ALA A 450 -15.55 4.34 -1.12
N LEU A 451 -16.52 4.08 -1.96
CA LEU A 451 -17.88 3.69 -1.56
C LEU A 451 -18.26 2.41 -2.27
N ARG A 452 -18.87 1.50 -1.53
CA ARG A 452 -19.55 0.32 -2.06
C ARG A 452 -20.97 0.26 -1.49
N LEU A 453 -21.95 0.10 -2.37
CA LEU A 453 -23.36 0.14 -2.01
C LEU A 453 -24.12 -0.96 -2.77
N LEU A 454 -24.89 -1.76 -2.05
CA LEU A 454 -25.92 -2.63 -2.63
C LEU A 454 -27.18 -1.78 -2.86
N ILE A 455 -27.38 -1.26 -4.09
CA ILE A 455 -28.51 -0.39 -4.44
C ILE A 455 -29.83 -1.15 -4.36
N MET A 456 -29.83 -2.36 -4.90
CA MET A 456 -30.97 -3.27 -4.84
C MET A 456 -30.44 -4.71 -4.86
N LYS A 457 -31.32 -5.69 -4.62
CA LYS A 457 -30.96 -7.07 -4.68
C LYS A 457 -30.15 -7.36 -5.98
N ASP A 458 -28.95 -7.92 -5.80
CA ASP A 458 -28.06 -8.34 -6.90
C ASP A 458 -27.42 -7.19 -7.72
N LEU A 459 -27.60 -5.90 -7.35
CA LEU A 459 -26.97 -4.76 -8.00
C LEU A 459 -26.05 -3.99 -7.04
N TRP A 460 -24.76 -4.03 -7.34
CA TRP A 460 -23.73 -3.32 -6.62
C TRP A 460 -23.27 -2.07 -7.35
N PHE A 461 -23.14 -0.99 -6.61
CA PHE A 461 -22.48 0.24 -7.03
C PHE A 461 -21.17 0.41 -6.28
N LYS A 462 -20.14 0.84 -6.98
CA LYS A 462 -18.84 1.19 -6.42
C LYS A 462 -18.44 2.55 -6.97
N THR A 463 -17.75 3.35 -6.15
CA THR A 463 -17.12 4.57 -6.63
C THR A 463 -15.83 4.82 -5.87
N ASP A 464 -14.84 5.33 -6.60
CA ASP A 464 -13.56 5.74 -6.08
C ASP A 464 -13.32 7.21 -6.46
N ILE A 465 -12.93 8.00 -5.48
CA ILE A 465 -12.60 9.41 -5.64
C ILE A 465 -11.15 9.62 -5.26
N PHE A 466 -10.41 10.32 -6.09
CA PHE A 466 -9.05 10.76 -5.82
C PHE A 466 -8.95 12.24 -6.06
N ALA A 467 -8.29 12.94 -5.14
CA ALA A 467 -7.96 14.34 -5.31
C ALA A 467 -6.58 14.62 -4.72
N TRP A 468 -5.85 15.53 -5.32
CA TRP A 468 -4.58 15.99 -4.77
C TRP A 468 -4.30 17.43 -5.17
N ASP A 469 -3.48 18.12 -4.38
CA ASP A 469 -2.86 19.37 -4.78
C ASP A 469 -1.63 19.09 -5.67
N GLY A 470 -1.46 19.89 -6.71
CA GLY A 470 -0.42 19.66 -7.72
C GLY A 470 0.99 19.73 -7.15
N PRO A 471 1.88 18.80 -7.51
CA PRO A 471 3.27 18.85 -7.11
C PRO A 471 4.03 19.95 -7.85
N HIS A 472 5.16 20.37 -7.27
CA HIS A 472 6.11 21.24 -7.94
C HIS A 472 6.98 20.45 -8.91
N TYR A 473 7.36 21.09 -10.03
CA TYR A 473 8.29 20.55 -11.02
C TYR A 473 9.32 21.59 -11.44
N LEU A 474 10.46 21.14 -11.92
CA LEU A 474 11.52 21.98 -12.44
C LEU A 474 11.26 22.25 -13.92
N LYS A 475 11.19 23.54 -14.32
CA LYS A 475 11.06 23.95 -15.71
C LYS A 475 12.43 23.94 -16.43
N LYS A 476 12.42 24.00 -17.76
CA LYS A 476 13.63 24.06 -18.59
C LYS A 476 14.54 25.26 -18.28
N ASP A 477 13.94 26.40 -17.92
CA ASP A 477 14.64 27.63 -17.55
C ASP A 477 15.12 27.64 -16.08
N ALA A 478 15.11 26.48 -15.43
CA ALA A 478 15.42 26.27 -14.01
C ALA A 478 14.50 27.00 -13.04
N THR A 479 13.39 27.55 -13.48
CA THR A 479 12.37 28.12 -12.61
C THR A 479 11.41 27.06 -12.05
N VAL A 480 10.70 27.42 -10.98
CA VAL A 480 9.73 26.53 -10.32
C VAL A 480 8.39 26.59 -11.05
N GLY A 481 7.87 25.43 -11.44
CA GLY A 481 6.50 25.25 -11.86
C GLY A 481 5.68 24.51 -10.81
N LYS A 482 4.37 24.65 -10.83
CA LYS A 482 3.41 23.86 -10.04
C LYS A 482 2.34 23.31 -10.99
N LEU A 483 2.10 22.00 -10.93
CA LEU A 483 1.00 21.40 -11.67
C LEU A 483 -0.35 21.78 -11.02
N SER A 484 -1.41 21.75 -11.81
CA SER A 484 -2.77 21.93 -11.29
C SER A 484 -3.15 20.77 -10.37
N GLY A 485 -4.00 21.04 -9.40
CA GLY A 485 -4.61 19.99 -8.59
C GLY A 485 -5.48 19.07 -9.46
N ALA A 486 -5.68 17.86 -8.98
CA ALA A 486 -6.48 16.87 -9.67
C ALA A 486 -7.69 16.44 -8.84
N PHE A 487 -8.75 16.11 -9.56
CA PHE A 487 -9.94 15.45 -9.03
C PHE A 487 -10.38 14.39 -10.03
N ASP A 488 -10.37 13.13 -9.62
CA ASP A 488 -10.75 11.97 -10.42
C ASP A 488 -11.87 11.22 -9.73
N LEU A 489 -12.95 10.99 -10.47
CA LEU A 489 -14.13 10.26 -10.03
C LEU A 489 -14.33 9.04 -10.93
N ASN A 490 -14.33 7.86 -10.33
CA ASN A 490 -14.58 6.60 -10.99
C ASN A 490 -15.82 5.93 -10.41
N ALA A 491 -16.60 5.24 -11.24
CA ALA A 491 -17.76 4.50 -10.79
C ALA A 491 -17.83 3.12 -11.47
N GLY A 492 -18.37 2.17 -10.76
CA GLY A 492 -18.57 0.81 -11.26
C GLY A 492 -19.95 0.28 -10.88
N LEU A 493 -20.52 -0.51 -11.76
CA LEU A 493 -21.76 -1.26 -11.54
C LEU A 493 -21.47 -2.74 -11.73
N GLU A 494 -22.04 -3.57 -10.87
CA GLU A 494 -21.99 -5.02 -11.01
C GLU A 494 -23.38 -5.58 -10.71
N PHE A 495 -23.93 -6.28 -11.70
CA PHE A 495 -25.24 -6.88 -11.62
C PHE A 495 -25.15 -8.40 -11.73
N LYS A 496 -25.68 -9.10 -10.73
CA LYS A 496 -25.73 -10.55 -10.68
C LYS A 496 -26.94 -11.05 -11.45
N ILE A 497 -26.71 -11.67 -12.62
CA ILE A 497 -27.77 -12.23 -13.44
C ILE A 497 -28.17 -13.62 -12.93
N THR A 498 -27.17 -14.46 -12.66
CA THR A 498 -27.36 -15.81 -12.11
C THR A 498 -26.38 -16.06 -10.96
N ARG A 499 -26.42 -17.22 -10.34
CA ARG A 499 -25.44 -17.59 -9.32
C ARG A 499 -23.99 -17.57 -9.82
N ASN A 500 -23.79 -17.78 -11.11
CA ASN A 500 -22.49 -17.93 -11.74
C ASN A 500 -22.11 -16.79 -12.68
N LEU A 501 -23.08 -15.96 -13.10
CA LEU A 501 -22.87 -14.94 -14.12
C LEU A 501 -23.24 -13.56 -13.61
N ASN A 502 -22.28 -12.61 -13.65
CA ASN A 502 -22.49 -11.21 -13.38
C ASN A 502 -22.14 -10.38 -14.62
N LEU A 503 -22.86 -9.27 -14.82
CA LEU A 503 -22.45 -8.17 -15.69
C LEU A 503 -21.69 -7.14 -14.85
N TRP A 504 -20.74 -6.49 -15.47
CA TRP A 504 -20.05 -5.38 -14.86
C TRP A 504 -19.78 -4.25 -15.85
N ALA A 505 -19.76 -3.04 -15.36
CA ALA A 505 -19.35 -1.86 -16.10
C ALA A 505 -18.53 -0.95 -15.17
N GLN A 506 -17.53 -0.33 -15.72
CA GLN A 506 -16.68 0.64 -15.03
C GLN A 506 -16.51 1.88 -15.88
N PHE A 507 -16.68 3.02 -15.27
CA PHE A 507 -16.54 4.35 -15.82
C PHE A 507 -15.39 5.04 -15.11
N ASN A 508 -14.36 5.43 -15.83
CA ASN A 508 -13.17 6.04 -15.28
C ASN A 508 -13.11 7.51 -15.70
N ASN A 509 -12.58 8.34 -14.81
CA ASN A 509 -12.45 9.78 -15.00
C ASN A 509 -13.75 10.41 -15.52
N ILE A 510 -14.84 10.23 -14.76
CA ILE A 510 -16.18 10.72 -15.12
C ILE A 510 -16.20 12.24 -15.33
N THR A 511 -15.31 12.95 -14.64
CA THR A 511 -15.15 14.40 -14.79
C THR A 511 -14.49 14.80 -16.10
N ASN A 512 -13.94 13.85 -16.85
CA ASN A 512 -13.25 14.04 -18.12
C ASN A 512 -12.12 15.08 -18.08
N LYS A 513 -11.42 15.20 -16.95
CA LYS A 513 -10.30 16.12 -16.78
C LYS A 513 -8.99 15.43 -17.08
N GLU A 514 -8.21 16.00 -17.99
CA GLU A 514 -6.86 15.52 -18.32
C GLU A 514 -5.83 16.19 -17.39
N TYR A 515 -5.81 15.80 -16.11
CA TYR A 515 -4.84 16.27 -15.15
C TYR A 515 -3.47 15.60 -15.34
N GLN A 516 -2.43 16.15 -14.73
CA GLN A 516 -1.07 15.62 -14.79
C GLN A 516 -0.58 15.30 -13.38
N ARG A 517 -0.07 14.10 -13.20
CA ARG A 517 0.68 13.72 -11.99
C ARG A 517 2.17 14.03 -12.17
N TRP A 518 2.65 13.87 -13.38
CA TRP A 518 3.99 14.20 -13.83
C TRP A 518 3.90 15.21 -14.95
N ASN A 519 4.79 16.19 -14.91
CA ASN A 519 4.79 17.26 -15.92
C ASN A 519 4.88 16.67 -17.32
N GLN A 520 4.06 17.19 -18.26
CA GLN A 520 3.90 16.74 -19.65
C GLN A 520 3.17 15.40 -19.84
N TYR A 521 2.68 14.74 -18.75
CA TYR A 521 2.00 13.46 -18.83
C TYR A 521 0.53 13.55 -18.40
N PRO A 522 -0.36 14.08 -19.27
CA PRO A 522 -1.79 14.10 -18.98
C PRO A 522 -2.34 12.68 -18.95
N VAL A 523 -3.26 12.43 -18.00
CA VAL A 523 -3.98 11.17 -17.90
C VAL A 523 -5.04 11.03 -18.98
N TYR A 524 -5.62 9.85 -19.13
CA TYR A 524 -6.78 9.64 -19.98
C TYR A 524 -7.98 10.46 -19.48
N GLY A 525 -8.73 11.06 -20.41
CA GLY A 525 -10.07 11.58 -20.12
C GLY A 525 -11.06 10.45 -19.82
N PHE A 526 -12.33 10.78 -19.86
CA PHE A 526 -13.39 9.80 -19.63
C PHE A 526 -13.24 8.57 -20.53
N ASN A 527 -13.33 7.39 -19.90
CA ASN A 527 -13.34 6.11 -20.58
C ASN A 527 -14.19 5.10 -19.80
N PHE A 528 -14.64 4.05 -20.48
CA PHE A 528 -15.41 3.00 -19.86
C PHE A 528 -14.94 1.62 -20.33
N VAL A 529 -15.15 0.62 -19.50
CA VAL A 529 -14.96 -0.81 -19.78
C VAL A 529 -16.11 -1.59 -19.20
N GLY A 530 -16.66 -2.54 -19.93
CA GLY A 530 -17.74 -3.38 -19.43
C GLY A 530 -17.61 -4.82 -19.96
N GLY A 531 -18.30 -5.73 -19.31
CA GLY A 531 -18.19 -7.13 -19.67
C GLY A 531 -18.91 -8.07 -18.71
N ILE A 532 -18.42 -9.30 -18.64
CA ILE A 532 -19.00 -10.39 -17.86
C ILE A 532 -18.01 -10.95 -16.85
N VAL A 533 -18.53 -11.49 -15.75
CA VAL A 533 -17.82 -12.33 -14.81
C VAL A 533 -18.52 -13.67 -14.73
N TYR A 534 -17.80 -14.72 -15.00
CA TYR A 534 -18.29 -16.07 -14.79
C TYR A 534 -17.56 -16.70 -13.61
N SER A 535 -18.31 -17.08 -12.57
CA SER A 535 -17.78 -17.67 -11.33
C SER A 535 -18.28 -19.10 -11.18
N PHE A 536 -17.41 -20.00 -10.73
CA PHE A 536 -17.75 -21.39 -10.52
C PHE A 536 -17.01 -21.96 -9.31
N ALA A 537 -17.67 -22.88 -8.61
CA ALA A 537 -17.08 -23.61 -7.50
C ALA A 537 -16.26 -24.80 -8.03
N GLN A 538 -15.21 -25.16 -7.33
CA GLN A 538 -14.54 -26.44 -7.56
C GLN A 538 -15.53 -27.55 -7.17
N LYS A 539 -15.80 -28.50 -8.06
CA LYS A 539 -16.48 -29.74 -7.68
C LYS A 539 -15.50 -30.56 -6.84
N ASN A 540 -15.86 -30.86 -5.60
CA ASN A 540 -15.18 -31.84 -4.77
C ASN A 540 -15.32 -33.25 -5.37
#